data_f9e93c95b83562235788c3de2bba7132
#
_entry.id   f9e93c95b83562235788c3de2bba7132
#
_cell.length_a   1.000
_cell.length_b   1.000
_cell.length_c   1.000
_cell.angle_alpha   90.00
_cell.angle_beta   90.00
_cell.angle_gamma   90.00
#
_symmetry.space_group_name_H-M   'P 1'
#
loop_
_entity.id
_entity.type
_entity.pdbx_description
1 polymer ?
#
loop_
_entity_poly.entity_id
_entity_poly.type
_entity_poly.pdbx_seq_one_letter_code
_entity_poly.pdbx_strand_id
1 'polypeptide(L)'
;MTPDTSTTKFVVEGVTIIHRRAPGDLVVANLYLLGGVRLTTPATAGIEPFLLEVSERGTRRYPGDQLRRAMARTGSGIGVVPHEDYTIFGLRTTRARLDSAWSIYTDRLMHPTLREADVAFVRENRVAALAQRGDDADALLEYLADSVAFAGHPYGLSSVGTDRSIARITAEELRAFHQERMVSSRMLLVVVGDLSRERLTALVRGTLGTLPVGDYQWTLPEPITERVGSGVHLVTQRLPTNYILGWWSGPPAGHPDVPALRVATAILSGRLFAEVRSRRNLTYAVEARFRDRALTSGGLYVTTTRPEETLRIMREELRALQQMTIPTEALAPLIQQFITEYFLDNETTAAQA
;
A
#
# COMPACT_ATOMS: atom_id res chain seq x y z
N MET A 1 0.12 20.58 -23.11
CA MET A 1 0.31 20.74 -21.64
C MET A 1 1.73 21.25 -21.42
N THR A 2 1.90 22.40 -20.77
CA THR A 2 3.20 22.86 -20.29
C THR A 2 3.70 21.86 -19.23
N PRO A 3 4.98 21.43 -19.29
CA PRO A 3 5.52 20.54 -18.27
C PRO A 3 5.37 21.16 -16.90
N ASP A 4 4.89 20.39 -15.91
CA ASP A 4 4.85 20.82 -14.51
C ASP A 4 6.29 20.96 -13.99
N THR A 5 6.81 22.20 -14.01
CA THR A 5 8.14 22.51 -13.52
C THR A 5 8.23 22.54 -11.98
N SER A 6 7.10 22.39 -11.28
CA SER A 6 7.06 22.36 -9.81
C SER A 6 7.54 21.02 -9.24
N THR A 7 7.53 19.95 -10.04
CA THR A 7 7.96 18.61 -9.65
C THR A 7 9.30 18.26 -10.28
N THR A 8 10.26 17.85 -9.45
CA THR A 8 11.62 17.49 -9.89
C THR A 8 11.99 16.11 -9.36
N LYS A 9 12.76 15.35 -10.18
CA LYS A 9 13.34 14.05 -9.78
C LYS A 9 14.85 14.16 -9.78
N PHE A 10 15.50 13.70 -8.72
CA PHE A 10 16.97 13.66 -8.60
C PHE A 10 17.41 12.61 -7.60
N VAL A 11 18.70 12.36 -7.50
CA VAL A 11 19.29 11.35 -6.60
C VAL A 11 20.28 12.04 -5.67
N VAL A 12 20.27 11.65 -4.39
CA VAL A 12 21.23 12.09 -3.36
C VAL A 12 21.75 10.85 -2.62
N GLU A 13 23.04 10.54 -2.76
CA GLU A 13 23.71 9.43 -2.08
C GLU A 13 22.91 8.10 -2.18
N GLY A 14 22.43 7.78 -3.39
CA GLY A 14 21.64 6.57 -3.66
C GLY A 14 20.13 6.71 -3.41
N VAL A 15 19.67 7.68 -2.63
CA VAL A 15 18.24 7.92 -2.42
C VAL A 15 17.65 8.62 -3.64
N THR A 16 16.66 8.01 -4.28
CA THR A 16 15.88 8.67 -5.33
C THR A 16 14.87 9.62 -4.70
N ILE A 17 14.82 10.86 -5.15
CA ILE A 17 13.93 11.88 -4.61
C ILE A 17 12.99 12.39 -5.70
N ILE A 18 11.70 12.43 -5.39
CA ILE A 18 10.69 13.20 -6.13
C ILE A 18 10.29 14.37 -5.22
N HIS A 19 10.53 15.57 -5.66
CA HIS A 19 10.24 16.77 -4.89
C HIS A 19 9.28 17.67 -5.65
N ARG A 20 8.15 17.99 -5.02
CA ARG A 20 7.18 18.97 -5.49
C ARG A 20 7.15 20.15 -4.52
N ARG A 21 7.57 21.30 -5.01
CA ARG A 21 7.43 22.54 -4.23
C ARG A 21 5.99 23.02 -4.26
N ALA A 22 5.33 23.03 -3.11
CA ALA A 22 3.97 23.51 -2.94
C ALA A 22 3.95 24.60 -1.85
N PRO A 23 3.29 25.74 -2.08
CA PRO A 23 3.19 26.80 -1.07
C PRO A 23 2.37 26.32 0.13
N GLY A 24 2.73 26.78 1.33
CA GLY A 24 2.04 26.43 2.57
C GLY A 24 3.00 26.10 3.70
N ASP A 25 2.44 25.83 4.87
CA ASP A 25 3.22 25.51 6.07
C ASP A 25 3.40 24.01 6.29
N LEU A 26 2.58 23.17 5.62
CA LEU A 26 2.67 21.72 5.72
C LEU A 26 3.79 21.18 4.83
N VAL A 27 4.59 20.29 5.39
CA VAL A 27 5.57 19.47 4.68
C VAL A 27 5.22 18.00 4.90
N VAL A 28 5.10 17.27 3.81
CA VAL A 28 4.90 15.82 3.82
C VAL A 28 6.10 15.16 3.15
N ALA A 29 6.67 14.16 3.80
CA ALA A 29 7.77 13.36 3.28
C ALA A 29 7.43 11.88 3.43
N ASN A 30 7.12 11.23 2.33
CA ASN A 30 6.84 9.80 2.26
C ASN A 30 8.08 9.07 1.72
N LEU A 31 8.69 8.24 2.55
CA LEU A 31 9.76 7.35 2.14
C LEU A 31 9.13 6.00 1.76
N TYR A 32 9.24 5.65 0.50
CA TYR A 32 8.88 4.35 -0.04
C TYR A 32 10.09 3.43 0.08
N LEU A 33 10.00 2.44 0.95
CA LEU A 33 10.97 1.35 1.06
C LEU A 33 10.58 0.27 0.05
N LEU A 34 11.23 0.28 -1.09
CA LEU A 34 10.88 -0.57 -2.23
C LEU A 34 11.12 -2.06 -1.95
N GLY A 35 10.27 -2.91 -2.51
CA GLY A 35 10.36 -4.36 -2.41
C GLY A 35 9.18 -5.03 -1.70
N GLY A 36 8.66 -4.45 -0.62
CA GLY A 36 7.46 -4.93 0.08
C GLY A 36 7.49 -6.43 0.39
N VAL A 37 6.40 -7.14 0.09
CA VAL A 37 6.27 -8.59 0.36
C VAL A 37 7.26 -9.45 -0.45
N ARG A 38 7.81 -8.92 -1.53
CA ARG A 38 8.81 -9.64 -2.36
C ARG A 38 10.13 -9.89 -1.63
N LEU A 39 10.39 -9.17 -0.55
CA LEU A 39 11.57 -9.34 0.32
C LEU A 39 11.29 -10.26 1.50
N THR A 40 10.14 -10.90 1.53
CA THR A 40 9.70 -11.72 2.66
C THR A 40 9.36 -13.15 2.21
N THR A 41 9.24 -14.02 3.18
CA THR A 41 8.75 -15.39 3.04
C THR A 41 7.47 -15.55 3.88
N PRO A 42 6.74 -16.66 3.78
CA PRO A 42 5.62 -16.91 4.69
C PRO A 42 5.99 -16.82 6.18
N ALA A 43 7.25 -17.13 6.53
CA ALA A 43 7.72 -17.06 7.91
C ALA A 43 8.05 -15.64 8.38
N THR A 44 8.43 -14.75 7.45
CA THR A 44 8.85 -13.37 7.73
C THR A 44 7.87 -12.31 7.20
N ALA A 45 6.67 -12.73 6.73
CA ALA A 45 5.63 -11.81 6.28
C ALA A 45 5.31 -10.79 7.38
N GLY A 46 5.30 -9.50 7.00
CA GLY A 46 5.07 -8.39 7.92
C GLY A 46 6.29 -7.93 8.73
N ILE A 47 7.50 -8.44 8.48
CA ILE A 47 8.71 -8.09 9.25
C ILE A 47 9.06 -6.61 9.14
N GLU A 48 8.94 -5.99 7.96
CA GLU A 48 9.29 -4.58 7.76
C GLU A 48 8.36 -3.62 8.50
N PRO A 49 7.01 -3.67 8.35
CA PRO A 49 6.14 -2.84 9.17
C PRO A 49 6.25 -3.15 10.65
N PHE A 50 6.50 -4.39 11.04
CA PHE A 50 6.75 -4.73 12.46
C PHE A 50 8.00 -4.03 13.00
N LEU A 51 9.12 -4.05 12.27
CA LEU A 51 10.33 -3.32 12.62
C LEU A 51 10.07 -1.82 12.80
N LEU A 52 9.37 -1.22 11.82
CA LEU A 52 9.08 0.20 11.83
C LEU A 52 8.14 0.62 12.98
N GLU A 53 7.21 -0.24 13.37
CA GLU A 53 6.39 -0.02 14.56
C GLU A 53 7.21 -0.15 15.85
N VAL A 54 8.07 -1.17 15.96
CA VAL A 54 8.98 -1.29 17.12
C VAL A 54 9.88 -0.06 17.25
N SER A 55 10.27 0.58 16.14
CA SER A 55 11.06 1.82 16.16
C SER A 55 10.37 2.98 16.93
N GLU A 56 9.05 2.91 17.14
CA GLU A 56 8.32 3.90 17.97
C GLU A 56 8.61 3.78 19.46
N ARG A 57 9.18 2.66 19.89
CA ARG A 57 9.48 2.38 21.29
C ARG A 57 10.80 2.98 21.75
N GLY A 58 11.66 3.40 20.82
CA GLY A 58 12.90 4.08 21.13
C GLY A 58 13.96 3.93 20.05
N THR A 59 14.80 4.94 20.00
CA THR A 59 15.94 5.03 19.11
C THR A 59 17.22 5.25 19.91
N ARG A 60 18.39 5.22 19.24
CA ARG A 60 19.66 5.53 19.90
C ARG A 60 19.66 6.92 20.52
N ARG A 61 19.14 7.92 19.82
CA ARG A 61 19.11 9.32 20.27
C ARG A 61 17.96 9.62 21.23
N TYR A 62 16.85 8.90 21.08
CA TYR A 62 15.63 9.09 21.88
C TYR A 62 15.19 7.76 22.50
N PRO A 63 15.86 7.27 23.57
CA PRO A 63 15.52 6.00 24.17
C PRO A 63 14.18 6.02 24.90
N GLY A 64 13.35 5.01 24.66
CA GLY A 64 12.08 4.78 25.34
C GLY A 64 11.14 5.99 25.27
N ASP A 65 10.60 6.41 26.40
CA ASP A 65 9.65 7.52 26.52
C ASP A 65 10.16 8.88 26.03
N GLN A 66 11.47 9.05 25.89
CA GLN A 66 12.03 10.30 25.34
C GLN A 66 11.59 10.50 23.88
N LEU A 67 11.48 9.41 23.10
CA LEU A 67 11.00 9.47 21.73
C LEU A 67 9.55 9.99 21.67
N ARG A 68 8.66 9.42 22.46
CA ARG A 68 7.26 9.85 22.53
C ARG A 68 7.12 11.32 22.94
N ARG A 69 7.90 11.75 23.94
CA ARG A 69 7.91 13.16 24.38
C ARG A 69 8.48 14.10 23.31
N ALA A 70 9.51 13.68 22.58
CA ALA A 70 10.08 14.44 21.47
C ALA A 70 9.06 14.60 20.33
N MET A 71 8.38 13.52 19.94
CA MET A 71 7.30 13.56 18.95
C MET A 71 6.17 14.51 19.37
N ALA A 72 5.67 14.37 20.60
CA ALA A 72 4.60 15.23 21.11
C ALA A 72 4.94 16.73 21.03
N ARG A 73 6.21 17.10 21.27
CA ARG A 73 6.67 18.50 21.17
C ARG A 73 6.71 19.05 19.76
N THR A 74 6.83 18.18 18.74
CA THR A 74 6.83 18.63 17.34
C THR A 74 5.43 18.81 16.78
N GLY A 75 4.41 18.17 17.35
CA GLY A 75 3.07 18.10 16.79
C GLY A 75 3.04 17.41 15.43
N SER A 76 4.07 16.60 15.13
CA SER A 76 4.23 15.91 13.84
C SER A 76 3.71 14.49 13.90
N GLY A 77 3.29 13.93 12.76
CA GLY A 77 2.88 12.54 12.62
C GLY A 77 3.91 11.74 11.84
N ILE A 78 4.23 10.53 12.31
CA ILE A 78 4.99 9.53 11.56
C ILE A 78 4.13 8.28 11.49
N GLY A 79 3.90 7.77 10.25
CA GLY A 79 3.06 6.61 10.00
C GLY A 79 3.78 5.55 9.17
N VAL A 80 3.25 4.32 9.25
CA VAL A 80 3.72 3.17 8.47
C VAL A 80 2.53 2.60 7.71
N VAL A 81 2.65 2.49 6.39
CA VAL A 81 1.62 1.89 5.53
C VAL A 81 2.28 0.83 4.64
N PRO A 82 2.11 -0.45 4.96
CA PRO A 82 2.67 -1.53 4.14
C PRO A 82 1.79 -1.83 2.92
N HIS A 83 2.45 -2.01 1.77
CA HIS A 83 1.88 -2.46 0.51
C HIS A 83 2.64 -3.70 -0.01
N GLU A 84 2.15 -4.29 -1.09
CA GLU A 84 2.78 -5.47 -1.67
C GLU A 84 4.15 -5.15 -2.29
N ASP A 85 4.32 -3.98 -2.90
CA ASP A 85 5.53 -3.59 -3.63
C ASP A 85 6.47 -2.68 -2.84
N TYR A 86 5.99 -2.09 -1.75
CA TYR A 86 6.75 -1.15 -0.90
C TYR A 86 6.09 -0.99 0.47
N THR A 87 6.84 -0.41 1.40
CA THR A 87 6.30 0.10 2.66
C THR A 87 6.48 1.62 2.68
N ILE A 88 5.42 2.37 2.94
CA ILE A 88 5.54 3.81 3.16
C ILE A 88 5.88 4.06 4.62
N PHE A 89 6.98 4.79 4.85
CA PHE A 89 7.31 5.41 6.12
C PHE A 89 7.13 6.91 5.94
N GLY A 90 6.05 7.46 6.47
CA GLY A 90 5.59 8.81 6.18
C GLY A 90 5.80 9.78 7.33
N LEU A 91 6.21 11.02 7.03
CA LEU A 91 6.30 12.15 7.95
C LEU A 91 5.35 13.26 7.51
N ARG A 92 4.55 13.77 8.44
CA ARG A 92 3.75 14.99 8.28
C ARG A 92 4.16 15.98 9.36
N THR A 93 4.58 17.18 8.95
CA THR A 93 5.07 18.21 9.88
C THR A 93 4.84 19.60 9.32
N THR A 94 4.98 20.63 10.16
CA THR A 94 5.04 22.00 9.68
C THR A 94 6.48 22.38 9.31
N ARG A 95 6.63 23.36 8.43
CA ARG A 95 7.93 23.89 8.02
C ARG A 95 8.77 24.36 9.24
N ALA A 96 8.15 24.99 10.20
CA ALA A 96 8.82 25.45 11.44
C ALA A 96 9.34 24.29 12.32
N ARG A 97 8.79 23.10 12.21
CA ARG A 97 9.17 21.92 12.99
C ARG A 97 9.96 20.88 12.19
N LEU A 98 10.21 21.14 10.90
CA LEU A 98 10.81 20.18 9.98
C LEU A 98 12.12 19.58 10.52
N ASP A 99 13.06 20.40 11.01
CA ASP A 99 14.36 19.90 11.45
C ASP A 99 14.25 18.92 12.63
N SER A 100 13.42 19.28 13.61
CA SER A 100 13.19 18.42 14.78
C SER A 100 12.44 17.14 14.41
N ALA A 101 11.41 17.25 13.57
CA ALA A 101 10.62 16.12 13.12
C ALA A 101 11.43 15.20 12.19
N TRP A 102 12.21 15.77 11.28
CA TRP A 102 13.12 15.03 10.39
C TRP A 102 14.17 14.25 11.16
N SER A 103 14.77 14.90 12.20
CA SER A 103 15.74 14.21 13.07
C SER A 103 15.16 12.97 13.74
N ILE A 104 13.91 13.05 14.24
CA ILE A 104 13.24 11.90 14.85
C ILE A 104 12.86 10.86 13.81
N TYR A 105 12.31 11.29 12.68
CA TYR A 105 11.89 10.44 11.58
C TYR A 105 13.05 9.58 11.06
N THR A 106 14.19 10.21 10.75
CA THR A 106 15.36 9.50 10.25
C THR A 106 16.03 8.64 11.32
N ASP A 107 16.06 9.08 12.60
CA ASP A 107 16.63 8.28 13.69
C ASP A 107 15.78 7.03 13.99
N ARG A 108 14.45 7.09 13.84
CA ARG A 108 13.58 5.92 13.92
C ARG A 108 13.88 4.88 12.84
N LEU A 109 14.19 5.34 11.63
CA LEU A 109 14.52 4.46 10.52
C LEU A 109 15.93 3.88 10.63
N MET A 110 16.92 4.73 10.96
CA MET A 110 18.33 4.40 10.88
C MET A 110 18.88 3.74 12.16
N HIS A 111 18.32 4.10 13.32
CA HIS A 111 18.90 3.72 14.62
C HIS A 111 17.85 3.26 15.64
N PRO A 112 16.87 2.39 15.27
CA PRO A 112 15.93 1.85 16.24
C PRO A 112 16.67 0.99 17.27
N THR A 113 16.25 1.01 18.54
CA THR A 113 16.90 0.21 19.59
C THR A 113 16.54 -1.27 19.52
N LEU A 114 15.38 -1.63 19.04
CA LEU A 114 14.85 -3.00 18.87
C LEU A 114 15.13 -3.88 20.11
N ARG A 115 14.83 -3.35 21.31
CA ARG A 115 15.02 -4.09 22.56
C ARG A 115 14.01 -5.24 22.66
N GLU A 116 14.40 -6.36 23.24
CA GLU A 116 13.55 -7.56 23.40
C GLU A 116 12.17 -7.24 24.01
N ALA A 117 12.15 -6.41 25.07
CA ALA A 117 10.91 -6.02 25.73
C ALA A 117 9.99 -5.18 24.82
N ASP A 118 10.56 -4.28 23.99
CA ASP A 118 9.79 -3.47 23.07
C ASP A 118 9.24 -4.31 21.91
N VAL A 119 10.06 -5.24 21.42
CA VAL A 119 9.63 -6.21 20.37
C VAL A 119 8.50 -7.10 20.91
N ALA A 120 8.63 -7.61 22.15
CA ALA A 120 7.58 -8.44 22.78
C ALA A 120 6.27 -7.66 22.89
N PHE A 121 6.32 -6.43 23.40
CA PHE A 121 5.15 -5.56 23.56
C PHE A 121 4.42 -5.28 22.22
N VAL A 122 5.17 -4.89 21.17
CA VAL A 122 4.57 -4.62 19.87
C VAL A 122 4.04 -5.89 19.21
N ARG A 123 4.74 -7.03 19.41
CA ARG A 123 4.29 -8.35 18.93
C ARG A 123 2.92 -8.72 19.51
N GLU A 124 2.74 -8.59 20.81
CA GLU A 124 1.47 -8.90 21.48
C GLU A 124 0.33 -8.07 20.88
N ASN A 125 0.54 -6.76 20.72
CA ASN A 125 -0.47 -5.87 20.14
C ASN A 125 -0.79 -6.23 18.68
N ARG A 126 0.21 -6.55 17.87
CA ARG A 126 0.01 -6.94 16.48
C ARG A 126 -0.69 -8.27 16.33
N VAL A 127 -0.30 -9.27 17.13
CA VAL A 127 -0.97 -10.58 17.13
C VAL A 127 -2.44 -10.43 17.53
N ALA A 128 -2.73 -9.62 18.57
CA ALA A 128 -4.11 -9.33 18.96
C ALA A 128 -4.90 -8.64 17.83
N ALA A 129 -4.33 -7.63 17.17
CA ALA A 129 -4.97 -6.94 16.04
C ALA A 129 -5.21 -7.87 14.84
N LEU A 130 -4.25 -8.77 14.55
CA LEU A 130 -4.40 -9.75 13.46
C LEU A 130 -5.44 -10.82 13.77
N ALA A 131 -5.57 -11.23 15.05
CA ALA A 131 -6.62 -12.15 15.48
C ALA A 131 -8.03 -11.56 15.28
N GLN A 132 -8.19 -10.25 15.48
CA GLN A 132 -9.46 -9.55 15.26
C GLN A 132 -9.85 -9.43 13.77
N ARG A 133 -8.93 -9.73 12.83
CA ARG A 133 -9.27 -9.75 11.38
C ARG A 133 -10.43 -10.68 11.07
N GLY A 134 -10.56 -11.77 11.81
CA GLY A 134 -11.69 -12.71 11.67
C GLY A 134 -13.06 -12.12 11.99
N ASP A 135 -13.12 -11.02 12.73
CA ASP A 135 -14.35 -10.33 13.12
C ASP A 135 -14.83 -9.35 12.03
N ASP A 136 -13.93 -8.96 11.10
CA ASP A 136 -14.25 -8.16 9.93
C ASP A 136 -14.32 -9.07 8.69
N ALA A 137 -15.53 -9.28 8.19
CA ALA A 137 -15.78 -10.19 7.07
C ALA A 137 -15.11 -9.74 5.78
N ASP A 138 -15.03 -8.42 5.51
CA ASP A 138 -14.37 -7.88 4.33
C ASP A 138 -12.85 -8.00 4.42
N ALA A 139 -12.26 -7.66 5.55
CA ALA A 139 -10.82 -7.80 5.77
C ALA A 139 -10.36 -9.26 5.70
N LEU A 140 -11.15 -10.18 6.25
CA LEU A 140 -10.88 -11.62 6.12
C LEU A 140 -11.01 -12.10 4.68
N LEU A 141 -12.07 -11.67 3.97
CA LEU A 141 -12.29 -12.04 2.57
C LEU A 141 -11.14 -11.57 1.68
N GLU A 142 -10.68 -10.32 1.83
CA GLU A 142 -9.56 -9.81 1.05
C GLU A 142 -8.28 -10.61 1.28
N TYR A 143 -7.95 -10.88 2.55
CA TYR A 143 -6.80 -11.71 2.90
C TYR A 143 -6.88 -13.13 2.28
N LEU A 144 -8.04 -13.77 2.36
CA LEU A 144 -8.26 -15.10 1.79
C LEU A 144 -8.20 -15.07 0.26
N ALA A 145 -8.85 -14.09 -0.37
CA ALA A 145 -8.86 -13.95 -1.82
C ALA A 145 -7.45 -13.74 -2.38
N ASP A 146 -6.62 -12.92 -1.73
CA ASP A 146 -5.22 -12.72 -2.13
C ASP A 146 -4.41 -14.00 -1.93
N SER A 147 -4.54 -14.68 -0.79
CA SER A 147 -3.80 -15.91 -0.51
C SER A 147 -4.11 -17.04 -1.49
N VAL A 148 -5.34 -17.07 -2.03
CA VAL A 148 -5.79 -18.06 -3.01
C VAL A 148 -5.43 -17.66 -4.43
N ALA A 149 -5.79 -16.43 -4.82
CA ALA A 149 -5.60 -15.96 -6.19
C ALA A 149 -4.12 -15.82 -6.58
N PHE A 150 -3.28 -15.53 -5.60
CA PHE A 150 -1.83 -15.34 -5.80
C PHE A 150 -1.00 -16.39 -5.07
N ALA A 151 -1.55 -17.58 -4.85
CA ALA A 151 -0.81 -18.69 -4.22
C ALA A 151 0.48 -18.99 -4.99
N GLY A 152 1.60 -19.11 -4.26
CA GLY A 152 2.93 -19.29 -4.85
C GLY A 152 3.60 -18.02 -5.39
N HIS A 153 2.86 -16.92 -5.54
CA HIS A 153 3.40 -15.61 -5.89
C HIS A 153 3.54 -14.74 -4.63
N PRO A 154 4.53 -13.81 -4.55
CA PRO A 154 4.69 -12.93 -3.38
C PRO A 154 3.41 -12.16 -2.98
N TYR A 155 2.56 -11.79 -3.92
CA TYR A 155 1.29 -11.10 -3.65
C TYR A 155 0.27 -11.95 -2.87
N GLY A 156 0.46 -13.25 -2.74
CA GLY A 156 -0.29 -14.10 -1.82
C GLY A 156 0.13 -13.96 -0.36
N LEU A 157 1.22 -13.23 -0.07
CA LEU A 157 1.67 -12.94 1.27
C LEU A 157 1.05 -11.64 1.78
N SER A 158 0.65 -11.64 3.05
CA SER A 158 0.12 -10.45 3.70
C SER A 158 1.25 -9.43 3.98
N SER A 159 1.10 -8.20 3.49
CA SER A 159 2.06 -7.11 3.76
C SER A 159 2.13 -6.74 5.24
N VAL A 160 1.05 -6.93 5.99
CA VAL A 160 1.01 -6.73 7.45
C VAL A 160 1.41 -7.98 8.24
N GLY A 161 1.63 -9.11 7.57
CA GLY A 161 1.93 -10.39 8.19
C GLY A 161 0.68 -11.18 8.60
N THR A 162 0.94 -12.30 9.24
CA THR A 162 -0.05 -13.19 9.86
C THR A 162 0.23 -13.32 11.36
N ASP A 163 -0.74 -13.77 12.13
CA ASP A 163 -0.57 -14.11 13.53
C ASP A 163 0.63 -15.06 13.74
N ARG A 164 0.74 -16.08 12.88
CA ARG A 164 1.84 -17.05 12.91
C ARG A 164 3.20 -16.42 12.59
N SER A 165 3.31 -15.59 11.55
CA SER A 165 4.60 -14.97 11.19
C SER A 165 5.05 -13.96 12.24
N ILE A 166 4.15 -13.08 12.69
CA ILE A 166 4.45 -12.07 13.72
C ILE A 166 4.81 -12.68 15.07
N ALA A 167 4.10 -13.73 15.47
CA ALA A 167 4.40 -14.44 16.73
C ALA A 167 5.83 -15.03 16.77
N ARG A 168 6.41 -15.36 15.61
CA ARG A 168 7.73 -16.03 15.51
C ARG A 168 8.90 -15.06 15.30
N ILE A 169 8.68 -13.91 14.66
CA ILE A 169 9.74 -12.96 14.36
C ILE A 169 10.42 -12.49 15.67
N THR A 170 11.73 -12.68 15.76
CA THR A 170 12.55 -12.31 16.91
C THR A 170 13.16 -10.92 16.78
N ALA A 171 13.68 -10.36 17.88
CA ALA A 171 14.41 -9.11 17.83
C ALA A 171 15.73 -9.25 17.04
N GLU A 172 16.35 -10.42 17.05
CA GLU A 172 17.54 -10.72 16.25
C GLU A 172 17.22 -10.69 14.75
N GLU A 173 16.13 -11.32 14.32
CA GLU A 173 15.66 -11.28 12.93
C GLU A 173 15.31 -9.85 12.49
N LEU A 174 14.69 -9.04 13.36
CA LEU A 174 14.43 -7.62 13.08
C LEU A 174 15.73 -6.83 12.88
N ARG A 175 16.76 -7.06 13.72
CA ARG A 175 18.07 -6.41 13.58
C ARG A 175 18.78 -6.85 12.30
N ALA A 176 18.74 -8.15 11.98
CA ALA A 176 19.33 -8.68 10.75
C ALA A 176 18.65 -8.09 9.51
N PHE A 177 17.30 -8.07 9.48
CA PHE A 177 16.54 -7.45 8.41
C PHE A 177 16.85 -5.96 8.28
N HIS A 178 16.92 -5.22 9.39
CA HIS A 178 17.31 -3.81 9.39
C HIS A 178 18.70 -3.61 8.78
N GLN A 179 19.69 -4.37 9.23
CA GLN A 179 21.07 -4.26 8.75
C GLN A 179 21.19 -4.58 7.25
N GLU A 180 20.47 -5.58 6.78
CA GLU A 180 20.52 -6.02 5.38
C GLU A 180 19.72 -5.10 4.44
N ARG A 181 18.56 -4.62 4.90
CA ARG A 181 17.56 -3.99 4.02
C ARG A 181 17.47 -2.48 4.13
N MET A 182 18.08 -1.84 5.14
CA MET A 182 18.10 -0.37 5.23
C MET A 182 19.28 0.20 4.42
N VAL A 183 19.11 0.18 3.09
CA VAL A 183 20.07 0.67 2.10
C VAL A 183 19.43 1.74 1.24
N SER A 184 20.21 2.77 0.85
CA SER A 184 19.65 3.94 0.16
C SER A 184 19.17 3.63 -1.27
N SER A 185 19.69 2.58 -1.92
CA SER A 185 19.20 2.13 -3.24
C SER A 185 17.74 1.61 -3.22
N ARG A 186 17.21 1.23 -2.06
CA ARG A 186 15.77 0.87 -1.88
C ARG A 186 14.86 2.07 -1.64
N MET A 187 15.40 3.28 -1.54
CA MET A 187 14.68 4.44 -1.04
C MET A 187 14.22 5.34 -2.18
N LEU A 188 12.90 5.50 -2.28
CA LEU A 188 12.25 6.55 -3.06
C LEU A 188 11.58 7.50 -2.06
N LEU A 189 12.10 8.72 -1.97
CA LEU A 189 11.57 9.76 -1.08
C LEU A 189 10.73 10.74 -1.89
N VAL A 190 9.44 10.81 -1.59
CA VAL A 190 8.54 11.82 -2.17
C VAL A 190 8.31 12.91 -1.14
N VAL A 191 8.62 14.16 -1.52
CA VAL A 191 8.46 15.32 -0.64
C VAL A 191 7.59 16.37 -1.31
N VAL A 192 6.52 16.78 -0.61
CA VAL A 192 5.64 17.88 -1.04
C VAL A 192 5.59 18.93 0.05
N GLY A 193 5.88 20.18 -0.31
CA GLY A 193 5.85 21.31 0.63
C GLY A 193 6.73 22.47 0.19
N ASP A 194 6.66 23.60 0.91
CA ASP A 194 7.49 24.78 0.63
C ASP A 194 8.91 24.60 1.18
N LEU A 195 9.69 23.80 0.48
CA LEU A 195 11.07 23.48 0.81
C LEU A 195 11.95 23.68 -0.43
N SER A 196 13.14 24.25 -0.30
CA SER A 196 14.06 24.32 -1.43
C SER A 196 14.76 22.99 -1.69
N ARG A 197 15.16 22.74 -2.93
CA ARG A 197 15.91 21.55 -3.33
C ARG A 197 17.22 21.44 -2.55
N GLU A 198 17.91 22.56 -2.35
CA GLU A 198 19.20 22.63 -1.62
C GLU A 198 19.01 22.21 -0.17
N ARG A 199 17.93 22.70 0.46
CA ARG A 199 17.61 22.33 1.85
C ARG A 199 17.28 20.84 1.97
N LEU A 200 16.45 20.31 1.08
CA LEU A 200 16.11 18.88 1.05
C LEU A 200 17.36 18.02 0.81
N THR A 201 18.21 18.43 -0.14
CA THR A 201 19.47 17.74 -0.42
C THR A 201 20.37 17.70 0.82
N ALA A 202 20.48 18.81 1.56
CA ALA A 202 21.27 18.86 2.79
C ALA A 202 20.72 17.94 3.89
N LEU A 203 19.38 17.92 4.08
CA LEU A 203 18.72 17.02 5.02
C LEU A 203 18.98 15.56 4.70
N VAL A 204 18.80 15.15 3.43
CA VAL A 204 19.00 13.75 3.00
C VAL A 204 20.47 13.36 3.10
N ARG A 205 21.40 14.20 2.63
CA ARG A 205 22.85 13.92 2.70
C ARG A 205 23.35 13.74 4.14
N GLY A 206 22.85 14.54 5.07
CA GLY A 206 23.20 14.45 6.48
C GLY A 206 22.55 13.32 7.26
N THR A 207 21.64 12.56 6.63
CA THR A 207 20.87 11.49 7.28
C THR A 207 20.78 10.25 6.39
N LEU A 208 19.69 10.04 5.65
CA LEU A 208 19.46 8.86 4.81
C LEU A 208 20.61 8.57 3.85
N GLY A 209 21.28 9.58 3.35
CA GLY A 209 22.46 9.46 2.48
C GLY A 209 23.71 8.93 3.19
N THR A 210 23.71 8.77 4.52
CA THR A 210 24.80 8.13 5.27
C THR A 210 24.65 6.61 5.38
N LEU A 211 23.48 6.08 4.95
CA LEU A 211 23.25 4.65 4.88
C LEU A 211 24.09 4.03 3.75
N PRO A 212 24.44 2.73 3.85
CA PRO A 212 25.02 2.01 2.72
C PRO A 212 24.16 2.14 1.48
N VAL A 213 24.77 2.32 0.31
CA VAL A 213 24.00 2.40 -0.95
C VAL A 213 23.30 1.07 -1.22
N GLY A 214 24.00 -0.04 -1.01
CA GLY A 214 23.48 -1.37 -1.34
C GLY A 214 23.42 -1.61 -2.85
N ASP A 215 22.87 -2.75 -3.21
CA ASP A 215 22.77 -3.24 -4.60
C ASP A 215 21.34 -3.46 -5.06
N TYR A 216 20.35 -2.99 -4.29
CA TYR A 216 18.95 -3.18 -4.62
C TYR A 216 18.60 -2.50 -5.94
N GLN A 217 17.94 -3.26 -6.82
CA GLN A 217 17.41 -2.77 -8.08
C GLN A 217 15.92 -3.12 -8.14
N TRP A 218 15.11 -2.11 -8.42
CA TRP A 218 13.69 -2.34 -8.66
C TRP A 218 13.49 -3.07 -9.98
N THR A 219 12.75 -4.17 -9.94
CA THR A 219 12.29 -4.90 -11.12
C THR A 219 10.79 -5.14 -11.00
N LEU A 220 10.11 -5.30 -12.12
CA LEU A 220 8.72 -5.77 -12.08
C LEU A 220 8.69 -7.19 -11.47
N PRO A 221 7.64 -7.53 -10.68
CA PRO A 221 7.42 -8.90 -10.27
C PRO A 221 7.26 -9.82 -11.47
N GLU A 222 7.60 -11.10 -11.29
CA GLU A 222 7.31 -12.11 -12.32
C GLU A 222 5.80 -12.21 -12.54
N PRO A 223 5.34 -12.28 -13.79
CA PRO A 223 3.92 -12.46 -14.07
C PRO A 223 3.40 -13.76 -13.45
N ILE A 224 2.17 -13.73 -12.98
CA ILE A 224 1.50 -14.95 -12.51
C ILE A 224 1.19 -15.82 -13.71
N THR A 225 1.99 -16.86 -13.94
CA THR A 225 1.88 -17.76 -15.10
C THR A 225 0.96 -18.94 -14.85
N GLU A 226 0.77 -19.32 -13.60
CA GLU A 226 -0.08 -20.44 -13.23
C GLU A 226 -1.46 -19.97 -12.78
N ARG A 227 -2.50 -20.52 -13.37
CA ARG A 227 -3.86 -20.40 -12.85
C ARG A 227 -4.01 -21.34 -11.66
N VAL A 228 -3.42 -20.97 -10.54
CA VAL A 228 -3.62 -21.70 -9.30
C VAL A 228 -5.05 -21.42 -8.85
N GLY A 229 -5.89 -22.46 -8.88
CA GLY A 229 -7.22 -22.40 -8.30
C GLY A 229 -8.30 -21.68 -9.12
N SER A 230 -8.68 -22.23 -10.29
CA SER A 230 -9.91 -21.84 -11.00
C SER A 230 -11.20 -22.25 -10.27
N GLY A 231 -11.12 -22.60 -9.01
CA GLY A 231 -12.23 -23.11 -8.19
C GLY A 231 -12.81 -22.09 -7.22
N VAL A 232 -13.91 -22.46 -6.59
CA VAL A 232 -14.50 -21.71 -5.47
C VAL A 232 -13.88 -22.24 -4.18
N HIS A 233 -13.25 -21.35 -3.41
CA HIS A 233 -12.73 -21.63 -2.09
C HIS A 233 -13.75 -21.12 -1.07
N LEU A 234 -14.22 -22.00 -0.17
CA LEU A 234 -15.24 -21.69 0.82
C LEU A 234 -14.64 -21.69 2.23
N VAL A 235 -14.91 -20.62 2.96
CA VAL A 235 -14.67 -20.54 4.41
C VAL A 235 -16.00 -20.26 5.09
N THR A 236 -16.42 -21.17 5.97
CA THR A 236 -17.70 -21.06 6.67
C THR A 236 -17.58 -20.14 7.87
N GLN A 237 -18.42 -19.11 7.90
CA GLN A 237 -18.55 -18.16 9.00
C GLN A 237 -20.03 -17.99 9.37
N ARG A 238 -20.31 -17.59 10.62
CA ARG A 238 -21.68 -17.26 11.05
C ARG A 238 -22.02 -15.81 10.67
N LEU A 239 -22.30 -15.59 9.40
CA LEU A 239 -22.61 -14.26 8.84
C LEU A 239 -24.03 -14.24 8.28
N PRO A 240 -24.71 -13.08 8.28
CA PRO A 240 -26.07 -12.94 7.75
C PRO A 240 -26.14 -13.04 6.22
N THR A 241 -25.02 -12.91 5.54
CA THR A 241 -24.88 -12.95 4.08
C THR A 241 -23.56 -13.58 3.66
N ASN A 242 -23.44 -13.97 2.39
CA ASN A 242 -22.16 -14.42 1.85
C ASN A 242 -21.36 -13.22 1.33
N TYR A 243 -20.06 -13.25 1.59
CA TYR A 243 -19.09 -12.31 1.05
C TYR A 243 -18.25 -13.03 0.00
N ILE A 244 -18.18 -12.49 -1.20
CA ILE A 244 -17.55 -13.15 -2.34
C ILE A 244 -16.61 -12.18 -3.02
N LEU A 245 -15.36 -12.59 -3.23
CA LEU A 245 -14.35 -11.85 -3.95
C LEU A 245 -13.55 -12.80 -4.83
N GLY A 246 -13.35 -12.42 -6.08
CA GLY A 246 -12.47 -13.13 -7.01
C GLY A 246 -11.56 -12.16 -7.75
N TRP A 247 -10.31 -12.58 -7.98
CA TRP A 247 -9.30 -11.79 -8.69
C TRP A 247 -8.88 -12.45 -9.99
N TRP A 248 -8.49 -11.65 -10.97
CA TRP A 248 -7.73 -12.04 -12.15
C TRP A 248 -6.51 -11.13 -12.32
N SER A 249 -5.45 -11.66 -12.91
CA SER A 249 -4.23 -10.89 -13.19
C SER A 249 -4.48 -9.92 -14.34
N GLY A 250 -3.97 -8.70 -14.18
CA GLY A 250 -3.88 -7.69 -15.22
C GLY A 250 -2.45 -7.56 -15.76
N PRO A 251 -2.24 -6.67 -16.73
CA PRO A 251 -0.92 -6.35 -17.25
C PRO A 251 -0.07 -5.63 -16.19
N PRO A 252 1.28 -5.63 -16.34
CA PRO A 252 2.15 -4.85 -15.48
C PRO A 252 1.83 -3.35 -15.51
N ALA A 253 2.08 -2.66 -14.40
CA ALA A 253 1.98 -1.20 -14.34
C ALA A 253 2.82 -0.55 -15.45
N GLY A 254 2.28 0.46 -16.11
CA GLY A 254 2.90 1.11 -17.27
C GLY A 254 2.60 0.44 -18.61
N HIS A 255 1.94 -0.72 -18.66
CA HIS A 255 1.47 -1.30 -19.91
C HIS A 255 0.40 -0.39 -20.56
N PRO A 256 0.41 -0.22 -21.91
CA PRO A 256 -0.55 0.66 -22.61
C PRO A 256 -2.03 0.35 -22.34
N ASP A 257 -2.37 -0.90 -22.02
CA ASP A 257 -3.74 -1.33 -21.78
C ASP A 257 -4.23 -1.05 -20.35
N VAL A 258 -3.37 -0.62 -19.41
CA VAL A 258 -3.79 -0.36 -18.02
C VAL A 258 -4.88 0.71 -17.93
N PRO A 259 -4.79 1.86 -18.63
CA PRO A 259 -5.87 2.84 -18.63
C PRO A 259 -7.20 2.28 -19.16
N ALA A 260 -7.14 1.48 -20.24
CA ALA A 260 -8.33 0.85 -20.80
C ALA A 260 -8.95 -0.18 -19.84
N LEU A 261 -8.14 -0.97 -19.15
CA LEU A 261 -8.59 -1.92 -18.13
C LEU A 261 -9.26 -1.20 -16.95
N ARG A 262 -8.72 -0.08 -16.50
CA ARG A 262 -9.31 0.74 -15.44
C ARG A 262 -10.69 1.26 -15.84
N VAL A 263 -10.82 1.80 -17.04
CA VAL A 263 -12.12 2.26 -17.60
C VAL A 263 -13.10 1.09 -17.74
N ALA A 264 -12.67 -0.05 -18.30
CA ALA A 264 -13.52 -1.24 -18.45
C ALA A 264 -14.02 -1.75 -17.09
N THR A 265 -13.17 -1.72 -16.07
CA THR A 265 -13.57 -2.12 -14.69
C THR A 265 -14.63 -1.17 -14.11
N ALA A 266 -14.51 0.14 -14.33
CA ALA A 266 -15.52 1.10 -13.89
C ALA A 266 -16.85 0.90 -14.61
N ILE A 267 -16.84 0.65 -15.92
CA ILE A 267 -18.04 0.32 -16.70
C ILE A 267 -18.69 -0.96 -16.16
N LEU A 268 -17.89 -2.01 -15.93
CA LEU A 268 -18.38 -3.26 -15.35
C LEU A 268 -19.03 -3.03 -13.98
N SER A 269 -18.41 -2.23 -13.13
CA SER A 269 -18.96 -1.89 -11.81
C SER A 269 -20.34 -1.24 -11.91
N GLY A 270 -20.51 -0.26 -12.81
CA GLY A 270 -21.80 0.36 -13.08
C GLY A 270 -22.87 -0.61 -13.61
N ARG A 271 -22.49 -1.54 -14.50
CA ARG A 271 -23.38 -2.58 -15.01
C ARG A 271 -23.81 -3.56 -13.92
N LEU A 272 -22.87 -4.01 -13.09
CA LEU A 272 -23.16 -4.88 -11.95
C LEU A 272 -24.10 -4.21 -10.95
N PHE A 273 -23.88 -2.94 -10.66
CA PHE A 273 -24.78 -2.17 -9.79
C PHE A 273 -26.20 -2.13 -10.38
N ALA A 274 -26.35 -1.83 -11.66
CA ALA A 274 -27.64 -1.77 -12.33
C ALA A 274 -28.36 -3.12 -12.37
N GLU A 275 -27.66 -4.20 -12.76
CA GLU A 275 -28.27 -5.53 -12.94
C GLU A 275 -28.50 -6.27 -11.62
N VAL A 276 -27.50 -6.29 -10.73
CA VAL A 276 -27.54 -7.13 -9.53
C VAL A 276 -28.27 -6.41 -8.40
N ARG A 277 -27.95 -5.12 -8.18
CA ARG A 277 -28.56 -4.34 -7.10
C ARG A 277 -29.89 -3.72 -7.52
N SER A 278 -29.91 -2.87 -8.58
CA SER A 278 -31.08 -2.05 -8.87
C SER A 278 -32.23 -2.84 -9.49
N ARG A 279 -31.96 -3.73 -10.45
CA ARG A 279 -33.03 -4.49 -11.13
C ARG A 279 -33.50 -5.70 -10.36
N ARG A 280 -32.56 -6.44 -9.72
CA ARG A 280 -32.85 -7.75 -9.13
C ARG A 280 -32.86 -7.76 -7.61
N ASN A 281 -32.37 -6.69 -6.98
CA ASN A 281 -32.30 -6.55 -5.53
C ASN A 281 -31.62 -7.78 -4.85
N LEU A 282 -30.52 -8.29 -5.46
CA LEU A 282 -29.78 -9.46 -4.99
C LEU A 282 -28.72 -9.13 -3.96
N THR A 283 -28.36 -7.84 -3.87
CA THR A 283 -27.27 -7.38 -3.02
C THR A 283 -27.47 -5.95 -2.58
N TYR A 284 -26.82 -5.57 -1.48
CA TYR A 284 -26.58 -4.19 -1.10
C TYR A 284 -25.25 -3.67 -1.65
N ALA A 285 -24.22 -4.52 -1.75
CA ALA A 285 -22.88 -4.14 -2.18
C ALA A 285 -22.39 -5.06 -3.30
N VAL A 286 -22.13 -4.48 -4.47
CA VAL A 286 -21.54 -5.14 -5.64
C VAL A 286 -20.66 -4.16 -6.39
N GLU A 287 -19.48 -4.60 -6.79
CA GLU A 287 -18.55 -3.78 -7.58
C GLU A 287 -17.58 -4.65 -8.39
N ALA A 288 -17.06 -4.08 -9.46
CA ALA A 288 -15.82 -4.53 -10.06
C ALA A 288 -14.68 -3.68 -9.49
N ARG A 289 -13.60 -4.34 -9.06
CA ARG A 289 -12.44 -3.72 -8.41
C ARG A 289 -11.24 -3.69 -9.35
N PHE A 290 -10.47 -2.63 -9.29
CA PHE A 290 -9.18 -2.51 -9.93
C PHE A 290 -8.11 -2.25 -8.86
N ARG A 291 -7.02 -3.05 -8.87
CA ARG A 291 -5.86 -2.81 -8.01
C ARG A 291 -4.68 -2.32 -8.84
N ASP A 292 -4.24 -1.10 -8.51
CA ASP A 292 -3.09 -0.45 -9.11
C ASP A 292 -1.84 -0.75 -8.30
N ARG A 293 -1.06 -1.73 -8.76
CA ARG A 293 0.21 -2.16 -8.19
C ARG A 293 1.14 -2.60 -9.31
N ALA A 294 2.38 -3.00 -9.05
CA ALA A 294 3.34 -3.34 -10.09
C ALA A 294 2.82 -4.40 -11.07
N LEU A 295 2.07 -5.40 -10.61
CA LEU A 295 1.20 -6.23 -11.45
C LEU A 295 -0.25 -5.87 -11.13
N THR A 296 -0.93 -5.22 -12.05
CA THR A 296 -2.33 -4.85 -11.84
C THR A 296 -3.23 -6.08 -11.70
N SER A 297 -4.36 -5.93 -11.08
CA SER A 297 -5.39 -6.97 -11.04
C SER A 297 -6.78 -6.36 -11.10
N GLY A 298 -7.70 -7.09 -11.71
CA GLY A 298 -9.12 -6.82 -11.64
C GLY A 298 -9.82 -7.83 -10.75
N GLY A 299 -11.01 -7.49 -10.25
CA GLY A 299 -11.76 -8.39 -9.40
C GLY A 299 -13.25 -8.12 -9.40
N LEU A 300 -14.00 -9.06 -8.88
CA LEU A 300 -15.45 -8.94 -8.65
C LEU A 300 -15.75 -9.17 -7.18
N TYR A 301 -16.43 -8.22 -6.57
CA TYR A 301 -16.88 -8.28 -5.18
C TYR A 301 -18.39 -8.22 -5.10
N VAL A 302 -18.98 -9.01 -4.20
CA VAL A 302 -20.42 -8.94 -3.90
C VAL A 302 -20.72 -9.52 -2.51
N THR A 303 -21.71 -8.92 -1.84
CA THR A 303 -22.40 -9.53 -0.69
C THR A 303 -23.78 -10.02 -1.10
N THR A 304 -24.15 -11.26 -0.82
CA THR A 304 -25.47 -11.77 -1.25
C THR A 304 -25.92 -12.98 -0.44
N THR A 305 -27.24 -13.12 -0.29
CA THR A 305 -27.86 -14.33 0.26
C THR A 305 -28.16 -15.39 -0.81
N ARG A 306 -27.99 -15.04 -2.11
CA ARG A 306 -28.20 -15.92 -3.28
C ARG A 306 -26.93 -16.02 -4.15
N PRO A 307 -25.88 -16.70 -3.66
CA PRO A 307 -24.55 -16.66 -4.27
C PRO A 307 -24.52 -17.21 -5.70
N GLU A 308 -25.16 -18.35 -5.97
CA GLU A 308 -25.12 -19.00 -7.28
C GLU A 308 -25.77 -18.14 -8.37
N GLU A 309 -26.97 -17.63 -8.09
CA GLU A 309 -27.70 -16.73 -9.01
C GLU A 309 -26.91 -15.45 -9.27
N THR A 310 -26.38 -14.84 -8.20
CA THR A 310 -25.62 -13.59 -8.29
C THR A 310 -24.35 -13.76 -9.09
N LEU A 311 -23.58 -14.80 -8.82
CA LEU A 311 -22.34 -15.10 -9.57
C LEU A 311 -22.61 -15.40 -11.04
N ARG A 312 -23.71 -16.09 -11.37
CA ARG A 312 -24.09 -16.33 -12.75
C ARG A 312 -24.32 -15.01 -13.48
N ILE A 313 -25.09 -14.10 -12.91
CA ILE A 313 -25.37 -12.78 -13.48
C ILE A 313 -24.11 -11.95 -13.65
N MET A 314 -23.25 -11.90 -12.62
CA MET A 314 -21.99 -11.18 -12.69
C MET A 314 -21.06 -11.69 -13.81
N ARG A 315 -21.02 -13.00 -14.02
CA ARG A 315 -20.27 -13.62 -15.13
C ARG A 315 -20.88 -13.31 -16.49
N GLU A 316 -22.21 -13.24 -16.58
CA GLU A 316 -22.92 -12.84 -17.81
C GLU A 316 -22.60 -11.39 -18.18
N GLU A 317 -22.61 -10.46 -17.19
CA GLU A 317 -22.25 -9.06 -17.40
C GLU A 317 -20.80 -8.88 -17.84
N LEU A 318 -19.87 -9.64 -17.23
CA LEU A 318 -18.47 -9.65 -17.64
C LEU A 318 -18.31 -10.13 -19.10
N ARG A 319 -18.97 -11.22 -19.48
CA ARG A 319 -18.93 -11.73 -20.86
C ARG A 319 -19.56 -10.75 -21.84
N ALA A 320 -20.66 -10.12 -21.47
CA ALA A 320 -21.31 -9.12 -22.30
C ALA A 320 -20.39 -7.93 -22.56
N LEU A 321 -19.67 -7.46 -21.52
CA LEU A 321 -18.70 -6.38 -21.67
C LEU A 321 -17.54 -6.78 -22.60
N GLN A 322 -17.04 -8.02 -22.52
CA GLN A 322 -15.96 -8.52 -23.39
C GLN A 322 -16.35 -8.56 -24.88
N GLN A 323 -17.63 -8.66 -25.18
CA GLN A 323 -18.16 -8.72 -26.56
C GLN A 323 -18.66 -7.38 -27.07
N MET A 324 -18.71 -6.36 -26.21
CA MET A 324 -19.27 -5.05 -26.52
C MET A 324 -18.21 -4.12 -27.11
N THR A 325 -18.57 -3.40 -28.16
CA THR A 325 -17.86 -2.21 -28.59
C THR A 325 -18.51 -0.99 -27.93
N ILE A 326 -17.71 -0.23 -27.20
CA ILE A 326 -18.19 0.96 -26.47
C ILE A 326 -17.99 2.17 -27.36
N PRO A 327 -19.07 2.92 -27.75
CA PRO A 327 -18.94 4.12 -28.53
C PRO A 327 -18.14 5.20 -27.78
N THR A 328 -17.37 5.99 -28.50
CA THR A 328 -16.52 7.06 -27.92
C THR A 328 -17.36 8.06 -27.11
N GLU A 329 -18.58 8.35 -27.56
CA GLU A 329 -19.51 9.28 -26.89
C GLU A 329 -19.92 8.77 -25.52
N ALA A 330 -20.02 7.44 -25.33
CA ALA A 330 -20.35 6.84 -24.05
C ALA A 330 -19.16 6.85 -23.05
N LEU A 331 -17.94 7.00 -23.56
CA LEU A 331 -16.73 7.10 -22.71
C LEU A 331 -16.53 8.52 -22.17
N ALA A 332 -16.99 9.55 -22.85
CA ALA A 332 -16.75 10.95 -22.49
C ALA A 332 -17.14 11.30 -21.05
N PRO A 333 -18.33 10.92 -20.51
CA PRO A 333 -18.68 11.17 -19.12
C PRO A 333 -17.75 10.47 -18.12
N LEU A 334 -17.36 9.22 -18.40
CA LEU A 334 -16.45 8.46 -17.56
C LEU A 334 -15.04 9.08 -17.53
N ILE A 335 -14.54 9.53 -18.67
CA ILE A 335 -13.24 10.23 -18.74
C ILE A 335 -13.29 11.49 -17.89
N GLN A 336 -14.39 12.28 -17.97
CA GLN A 336 -14.54 13.46 -17.14
C GLN A 336 -14.64 13.12 -15.66
N GLN A 337 -15.30 12.02 -15.28
CA GLN A 337 -15.33 11.53 -13.91
C GLN A 337 -13.92 11.20 -13.42
N PHE A 338 -13.12 10.42 -14.15
CA PHE A 338 -11.74 10.10 -13.79
C PHE A 338 -10.84 11.33 -13.66
N ILE A 339 -11.02 12.32 -14.56
CA ILE A 339 -10.29 13.59 -14.47
C ILE A 339 -10.68 14.33 -13.18
N THR A 340 -11.96 14.38 -12.85
CA THR A 340 -12.46 15.02 -11.62
C THR A 340 -11.93 14.30 -10.38
N GLU A 341 -12.03 12.97 -10.33
CA GLU A 341 -11.49 12.15 -9.25
C GLU A 341 -9.98 12.38 -9.07
N TYR A 342 -9.21 12.40 -10.18
CA TYR A 342 -7.78 12.69 -10.12
C TYR A 342 -7.48 14.03 -9.45
N PHE A 343 -8.23 15.09 -9.76
CA PHE A 343 -8.03 16.39 -9.10
C PHE A 343 -8.42 16.38 -7.64
N LEU A 344 -9.52 15.73 -7.27
CA LEU A 344 -9.97 15.59 -5.88
C LEU A 344 -8.96 14.75 -5.05
N ASP A 345 -8.52 13.64 -5.60
CA ASP A 345 -7.54 12.76 -4.96
C ASP A 345 -6.16 13.42 -4.78
N ASN A 346 -5.84 14.46 -5.55
CA ASN A 346 -4.59 15.21 -5.46
C ASN A 346 -4.75 16.63 -4.91
N GLU A 347 -5.85 16.95 -4.25
CA GLU A 347 -6.14 18.29 -3.74
C GLU A 347 -5.19 18.72 -2.61
N THR A 348 -4.81 17.79 -1.73
CA THR A 348 -4.02 18.10 -0.55
C THR A 348 -2.53 17.79 -0.72
N THR A 349 -1.68 18.51 0.01
CA THR A 349 -0.23 18.22 0.10
C THR A 349 0.05 16.76 0.47
N ALA A 350 -0.78 16.18 1.35
CA ALA A 350 -0.64 14.80 1.78
C ALA A 350 -1.04 13.79 0.70
N ALA A 351 -2.03 14.11 -0.10
CA ALA A 351 -2.49 13.27 -1.19
C ALA A 351 -1.52 13.30 -2.39
N GLN A 352 -0.79 14.40 -2.56
CA GLN A 352 0.21 14.56 -3.61
C GLN A 352 1.55 13.87 -3.26
N ALA A 353 1.77 13.50 -2.02
CA ALA A 353 2.98 12.84 -1.54
C ALA A 353 2.79 11.33 -1.44
#